data_88e1f6adbe40221818627f22a21d5226
#
_entry.id   88e1f6adbe40221818627f22a21d5226
#
_cell.length_a   1.000
_cell.length_b   1.000
_cell.length_c   1.000
_cell.angle_alpha   90.00
_cell.angle_beta   90.00
_cell.angle_gamma   90.00
#
_symmetry.space_group_name_H-M   'P 1'
#
loop_
_entity.id
_entity.type
_entity.pdbx_description
1 polymer ?
#
loop_
_entity_poly.entity_id
_entity_poly.type
_entity_poly.pdbx_seq_one_letter_code
_entity_poly.pdbx_strand_id
1 'polypeptide(L)'
;MKKILTLVLFASLTVGSLAGCGSSSQSTGGSSSSADTKPSIGCAIYKFDDTFMTGVRNAITDSLKDKANLEMVDSQNSQSTQNDKVDLFITKKAKSMIINPVDRTAAGVIIDKAKNANIPVVFMNREPLPEDMKKWDKVYYVGAKAEQSGTMQGQIIAKYFKDHPEADKNHDGVIQYVMLKGEPGHQDAELRTKYSIEAVQSAGLKVQKLAEDTGMWDRVKGQEKMAAFLAANGDKIEAVFANNDDMALGAIEALKAAGYFKDNKYMPVVGVDATAPGVQAIQDGTMLGTVLNDAKNQGAASAKLAEVLAKGETPSKDNIGFEIKDGKYVWIDYKTITKDNIKDAK
;
A
#
# COMPACT_ATOMS: atom_id res chain seq x y z
N MET A 1 24.58 -41.51 46.71
CA MET A 1 24.73 -42.98 46.60
C MET A 1 24.88 -43.26 45.09
N LYS A 2 26.10 -43.51 44.65
CA LYS A 2 26.61 -44.80 44.13
C LYS A 2 25.73 -45.32 42.98
N LYS A 3 26.15 -45.63 41.81
CA LYS A 3 27.34 -46.18 41.13
C LYS A 3 26.85 -46.53 39.72
N ILE A 4 27.49 -46.68 38.67
CA ILE A 4 28.71 -47.23 38.04
C ILE A 4 28.34 -47.35 36.54
N LEU A 5 28.98 -46.75 35.61
CA LEU A 5 30.06 -47.22 34.72
C LEU A 5 29.88 -48.60 34.07
N THR A 6 29.75 -48.72 32.78
CA THR A 6 30.42 -49.81 32.03
C THR A 6 30.69 -49.40 30.56
N LEU A 7 31.93 -49.46 30.21
CA LEU A 7 32.58 -49.33 28.91
C LEU A 7 32.64 -50.70 28.26
N VAL A 8 32.32 -50.88 27.01
CA VAL A 8 32.78 -52.02 26.18
C VAL A 8 33.21 -51.55 24.81
N LEU A 9 34.48 -51.75 24.61
CA LEU A 9 35.28 -51.60 23.41
C LEU A 9 35.28 -52.93 22.64
N PHE A 10 35.00 -52.97 21.34
CA PHE A 10 35.47 -54.04 20.46
C PHE A 10 35.91 -53.50 19.11
N ALA A 11 37.20 -53.67 18.90
CA ALA A 11 37.88 -53.50 17.61
C ALA A 11 37.96 -54.86 16.89
N SER A 12 37.80 -54.86 15.60
CA SER A 12 38.36 -55.92 14.73
C SER A 12 38.66 -55.36 13.35
N LEU A 13 39.92 -55.34 13.03
CA LEU A 13 40.52 -55.19 11.70
C LEU A 13 40.28 -56.46 10.87
N THR A 14 40.06 -56.31 9.56
CA THR A 14 40.57 -57.25 8.56
C THR A 14 40.95 -56.51 7.27
N VAL A 15 42.15 -56.84 6.83
CA VAL A 15 42.91 -56.41 5.66
C VAL A 15 42.67 -57.42 4.51
N GLY A 16 42.69 -56.93 3.27
CA GLY A 16 42.79 -57.82 2.07
C GLY A 16 42.45 -57.07 0.78
N SER A 17 43.30 -56.59 0.09
CA SER A 17 44.28 -56.88 -0.99
C SER A 17 43.72 -56.74 -2.41
N LEU A 18 44.21 -55.73 -3.09
CA LEU A 18 44.81 -55.61 -4.45
C LEU A 18 44.18 -56.31 -5.71
N ALA A 19 44.04 -55.45 -6.66
CA ALA A 19 44.53 -55.47 -8.05
C ALA A 19 43.45 -55.45 -9.15
N GLY A 20 43.61 -54.53 -10.12
CA GLY A 20 42.93 -54.56 -11.39
C GLY A 20 43.00 -53.21 -12.14
N CYS A 21 44.04 -53.00 -12.93
CA CYS A 21 44.18 -51.94 -13.93
C CYS A 21 43.10 -52.02 -14.99
N GLY A 22 42.52 -50.87 -15.40
CA GLY A 22 41.74 -50.77 -16.63
C GLY A 22 41.47 -49.30 -16.95
N SER A 23 42.33 -48.72 -17.80
CA SER A 23 42.12 -47.38 -18.39
C SER A 23 40.90 -47.36 -19.32
N SER A 24 39.97 -46.48 -19.05
CA SER A 24 39.15 -45.83 -20.10
C SER A 24 38.70 -44.47 -19.58
N SER A 25 39.30 -43.44 -20.13
CA SER A 25 38.90 -42.05 -20.03
C SER A 25 37.51 -41.88 -20.65
N GLN A 26 36.51 -41.72 -19.80
CA GLN A 26 35.20 -41.20 -20.22
C GLN A 26 34.94 -39.95 -19.45
N SER A 27 35.17 -38.79 -20.09
CA SER A 27 34.79 -37.49 -19.65
C SER A 27 33.25 -37.41 -19.57
N THR A 28 32.71 -37.79 -18.44
CA THR A 28 31.33 -37.41 -18.14
C THR A 28 31.34 -35.93 -17.76
N GLY A 29 31.03 -35.09 -18.73
CA GLY A 29 30.62 -33.72 -18.49
C GLY A 29 29.48 -33.74 -17.49
N GLY A 30 29.77 -33.44 -16.25
CA GLY A 30 28.78 -33.14 -15.24
C GLY A 30 28.06 -31.86 -15.68
N SER A 31 26.95 -32.00 -16.41
CA SER A 31 25.95 -30.95 -16.41
C SER A 31 25.50 -30.75 -14.97
N SER A 32 26.11 -29.78 -14.30
CA SER A 32 25.50 -29.18 -13.14
C SER A 32 24.21 -28.53 -13.64
N SER A 33 23.11 -29.25 -13.56
CA SER A 33 21.78 -28.64 -13.59
C SER A 33 21.80 -27.66 -12.41
N SER A 34 22.07 -26.38 -12.68
CA SER A 34 21.70 -25.33 -11.78
C SER A 34 20.20 -25.49 -11.58
N ALA A 35 19.82 -26.10 -10.46
CA ALA A 35 18.45 -26.01 -10.01
C ALA A 35 18.12 -24.53 -10.04
N ASP A 36 17.13 -24.15 -10.83
CA ASP A 36 16.69 -22.76 -11.03
C ASP A 36 16.10 -22.30 -9.70
N THR A 37 16.98 -21.92 -8.78
CA THR A 37 16.58 -21.52 -7.42
C THR A 37 15.95 -20.16 -7.54
N LYS A 38 14.61 -20.13 -7.29
CA LYS A 38 13.82 -18.90 -7.28
C LYS A 38 14.58 -17.81 -6.50
N PRO A 39 14.69 -16.57 -7.02
CA PRO A 39 15.37 -15.49 -6.33
C PRO A 39 14.65 -15.15 -5.02
N SER A 40 15.42 -14.77 -3.99
CA SER A 40 14.87 -14.28 -2.72
C SER A 40 14.52 -12.79 -2.83
N ILE A 41 13.29 -12.42 -2.44
CA ILE A 41 12.79 -11.05 -2.43
C ILE A 41 12.29 -10.72 -1.03
N GLY A 42 12.85 -9.66 -0.41
CA GLY A 42 12.34 -9.12 0.85
C GLY A 42 11.22 -8.10 0.60
N CYS A 43 10.16 -8.13 1.41
CA CYS A 43 9.07 -7.17 1.32
C CYS A 43 8.72 -6.65 2.72
N ALA A 44 8.95 -5.36 2.99
CA ALA A 44 8.60 -4.73 4.26
C ALA A 44 7.43 -3.76 4.06
N ILE A 45 6.32 -4.03 4.72
CA ILE A 45 5.09 -3.23 4.71
C ILE A 45 5.04 -2.39 5.98
N TYR A 46 4.61 -1.13 5.89
CA TYR A 46 4.58 -0.22 7.03
C TYR A 46 3.75 -0.74 8.21
N LYS A 47 2.58 -1.32 7.93
CA LYS A 47 1.78 -2.12 8.87
C LYS A 47 0.87 -3.10 8.11
N PHE A 48 0.53 -4.21 8.73
CA PHE A 48 -0.38 -5.20 8.13
C PHE A 48 -1.86 -4.89 8.38
N ASP A 49 -2.15 -4.17 9.45
CA ASP A 49 -3.50 -3.75 9.82
C ASP A 49 -3.91 -2.49 9.05
N ASP A 50 -4.15 -2.68 7.74
CA ASP A 50 -4.57 -1.67 6.79
C ASP A 50 -5.30 -2.36 5.64
N THR A 51 -6.56 -1.97 5.38
CA THR A 51 -7.42 -2.63 4.38
C THR A 51 -6.88 -2.48 2.96
N PHE A 52 -6.43 -1.28 2.58
CA PHE A 52 -5.83 -1.02 1.27
C PHE A 52 -4.54 -1.83 1.08
N MET A 53 -3.63 -1.78 2.07
CA MET A 53 -2.36 -2.51 2.00
C MET A 53 -2.56 -4.03 2.02
N THR A 54 -3.66 -4.54 2.56
CA THR A 54 -4.01 -5.96 2.44
C THR A 54 -4.24 -6.35 0.98
N GLY A 55 -4.92 -5.52 0.20
CA GLY A 55 -5.08 -5.72 -1.25
C GLY A 55 -3.73 -5.72 -1.98
N VAL A 56 -2.85 -4.76 -1.66
CA VAL A 56 -1.50 -4.67 -2.25
C VAL A 56 -0.65 -5.89 -1.90
N ARG A 57 -0.65 -6.32 -0.62
CA ARG A 57 0.08 -7.52 -0.16
C ARG A 57 -0.37 -8.79 -0.88
N ASN A 58 -1.68 -8.97 -1.03
CA ASN A 58 -2.23 -10.11 -1.76
C ASN A 58 -1.77 -10.10 -3.23
N ALA A 59 -1.83 -8.94 -3.90
CA ALA A 59 -1.39 -8.80 -5.28
C ALA A 59 0.12 -9.06 -5.47
N ILE A 60 0.97 -8.64 -4.51
CA ILE A 60 2.41 -8.97 -4.51
C ILE A 60 2.60 -10.48 -4.37
N THR A 61 1.93 -11.10 -3.39
CA THR A 61 2.03 -12.54 -3.12
C THR A 61 1.62 -13.36 -4.33
N ASP A 62 0.47 -13.04 -4.93
CA ASP A 62 -0.06 -13.73 -6.10
C ASP A 62 0.87 -13.55 -7.33
N SER A 63 1.42 -12.37 -7.53
CA SER A 63 2.31 -12.06 -8.65
C SER A 63 3.66 -12.78 -8.57
N LEU A 64 4.18 -13.01 -7.35
CA LEU A 64 5.45 -13.69 -7.10
C LEU A 64 5.31 -15.19 -6.82
N LYS A 65 4.09 -15.69 -6.70
CA LYS A 65 3.82 -17.11 -6.54
C LYS A 65 4.55 -17.89 -7.64
N ASP A 66 5.29 -18.91 -7.23
CA ASP A 66 6.10 -19.76 -8.11
C ASP A 66 7.27 -19.07 -8.86
N LYS A 67 7.48 -17.77 -8.70
CA LYS A 67 8.55 -17.00 -9.36
C LYS A 67 9.69 -16.57 -8.44
N ALA A 68 9.41 -16.37 -7.16
CA ALA A 68 10.40 -15.94 -6.18
C ALA A 68 10.11 -16.53 -4.79
N ASN A 69 11.14 -16.56 -3.94
CA ASN A 69 11.00 -16.81 -2.51
C ASN A 69 10.74 -15.45 -1.83
N LEU A 70 9.46 -15.14 -1.60
CA LEU A 70 9.04 -13.90 -0.98
C LEU A 70 9.07 -14.01 0.55
N GLU A 71 9.82 -13.13 1.21
CA GLU A 71 9.74 -12.91 2.65
C GLU A 71 9.03 -11.57 2.90
N MET A 72 7.76 -11.61 3.29
CA MET A 72 6.94 -10.43 3.57
C MET A 72 6.81 -10.23 5.08
N VAL A 73 7.12 -9.02 5.57
CA VAL A 73 7.16 -8.68 6.99
C VAL A 73 6.38 -7.42 7.32
N ASP A 74 5.83 -7.38 8.53
CA ASP A 74 5.18 -6.22 9.12
C ASP A 74 6.22 -5.33 9.82
N SER A 75 6.25 -4.04 9.48
CA SER A 75 7.07 -3.05 10.17
C SER A 75 6.37 -2.46 11.41
N GLN A 76 5.12 -2.84 11.68
CA GLN A 76 4.35 -2.44 12.87
C GLN A 76 4.26 -0.92 13.06
N ASN A 77 4.20 -0.18 11.95
CA ASN A 77 4.24 1.28 11.92
C ASN A 77 5.44 1.89 12.68
N SER A 78 6.56 1.18 12.72
CA SER A 78 7.80 1.57 13.40
C SER A 78 8.96 1.64 12.41
N GLN A 79 9.52 2.83 12.20
CA GLN A 79 10.66 3.02 11.30
C GLN A 79 11.91 2.25 11.77
N SER A 80 12.13 2.15 13.08
CA SER A 80 13.21 1.33 13.64
C SER A 80 13.04 -0.13 13.28
N THR A 81 11.84 -0.69 13.50
CA THR A 81 11.52 -2.07 13.12
C THR A 81 11.71 -2.29 11.62
N GLN A 82 11.30 -1.32 10.77
CA GLN A 82 11.50 -1.43 9.33
C GLN A 82 12.98 -1.48 8.96
N ASN A 83 13.82 -0.65 9.59
CA ASN A 83 15.25 -0.66 9.35
C ASN A 83 15.90 -2.01 9.74
N ASP A 84 15.46 -2.64 10.85
CA ASP A 84 15.92 -3.96 11.27
C ASP A 84 15.50 -5.05 10.26
N LYS A 85 14.31 -4.94 9.66
CA LYS A 85 13.86 -5.85 8.60
C LYS A 85 14.67 -5.69 7.32
N VAL A 86 15.04 -4.47 6.96
CA VAL A 86 15.96 -4.23 5.82
C VAL A 86 17.32 -4.85 6.08
N ASP A 87 17.90 -4.71 7.29
CA ASP A 87 19.17 -5.34 7.66
C ASP A 87 19.08 -6.87 7.62
N LEU A 88 17.94 -7.43 8.02
CA LEU A 88 17.69 -8.87 7.91
C LEU A 88 17.68 -9.33 6.44
N PHE A 89 17.01 -8.61 5.54
CA PHE A 89 17.01 -8.95 4.11
C PHE A 89 18.41 -8.88 3.51
N ILE A 90 19.21 -7.88 3.90
CA ILE A 90 20.61 -7.75 3.47
C ILE A 90 21.43 -8.95 3.97
N THR A 91 21.29 -9.30 5.24
CA THR A 91 22.00 -10.46 5.84
C THR A 91 21.63 -11.77 5.15
N LYS A 92 20.36 -11.94 4.77
CA LYS A 92 19.86 -13.09 4.01
C LYS A 92 20.21 -13.05 2.53
N LYS A 93 20.91 -12.01 2.07
CA LYS A 93 21.32 -11.82 0.66
C LYS A 93 20.12 -11.81 -0.31
N ALA A 94 19.04 -11.12 0.07
CA ALA A 94 17.92 -10.88 -0.83
C ALA A 94 18.44 -10.32 -2.17
N LYS A 95 17.80 -10.69 -3.27
CA LYS A 95 18.20 -10.25 -4.61
C LYS A 95 17.57 -8.91 -5.01
N SER A 96 16.43 -8.57 -4.39
CA SER A 96 15.78 -7.26 -4.44
C SER A 96 14.90 -7.06 -3.21
N MET A 97 14.46 -5.84 -2.98
CA MET A 97 13.53 -5.50 -1.88
C MET A 97 12.34 -4.69 -2.40
N ILE A 98 11.17 -4.93 -1.81
CA ILE A 98 9.97 -4.09 -1.95
C ILE A 98 9.74 -3.43 -0.58
N ILE A 99 9.68 -2.10 -0.55
CA ILE A 99 9.54 -1.33 0.69
C ILE A 99 8.35 -0.38 0.61
N ASN A 100 7.39 -0.56 1.49
CA ASN A 100 6.39 0.46 1.76
C ASN A 100 6.86 1.24 3.00
N PRO A 101 7.40 2.46 2.85
CA PRO A 101 8.04 3.17 3.95
C PRO A 101 7.08 3.44 5.12
N VAL A 102 7.55 3.30 6.35
CA VAL A 102 6.84 3.84 7.52
C VAL A 102 6.90 5.37 7.46
N ASP A 103 8.10 5.91 7.31
CA ASP A 103 8.36 7.32 7.11
C ASP A 103 9.07 7.54 5.76
N ARG A 104 8.44 8.26 4.85
CA ARG A 104 9.00 8.58 3.52
C ARG A 104 10.30 9.38 3.60
N THR A 105 10.46 10.18 4.67
CA THR A 105 11.65 11.01 4.87
C THR A 105 12.86 10.21 5.36
N ALA A 106 12.63 8.99 5.86
CA ALA A 106 13.68 8.07 6.27
C ALA A 106 14.12 7.11 5.15
N ALA A 107 13.53 7.20 3.95
CA ALA A 107 13.86 6.32 2.82
C ALA A 107 15.33 6.39 2.41
N GLY A 108 15.98 7.55 2.58
CA GLY A 108 17.41 7.73 2.27
C GLY A 108 18.31 6.77 3.01
N VAL A 109 18.03 6.44 4.27
CA VAL A 109 18.77 5.46 5.07
C VAL A 109 18.65 4.05 4.48
N ILE A 110 17.45 3.68 4.07
CA ILE A 110 17.17 2.37 3.44
C ILE A 110 17.94 2.28 2.10
N ILE A 111 17.92 3.35 1.31
CA ILE A 111 18.63 3.41 0.02
C ILE A 111 20.14 3.26 0.22
N ASP A 112 20.73 3.95 1.21
CA ASP A 112 22.16 3.87 1.48
C ASP A 112 22.59 2.45 1.90
N LYS A 113 21.79 1.78 2.77
CA LYS A 113 22.01 0.37 3.14
C LYS A 113 21.93 -0.56 1.93
N ALA A 114 20.88 -0.41 1.11
CA ALA A 114 20.66 -1.22 -0.08
C ALA A 114 21.76 -1.03 -1.14
N LYS A 115 22.18 0.22 -1.36
CA LYS A 115 23.29 0.57 -2.26
C LYS A 115 24.60 -0.09 -1.83
N ASN A 116 24.94 -0.02 -0.54
CA ASN A 116 26.15 -0.64 0.01
C ASN A 116 26.14 -2.16 -0.16
N ALA A 117 24.96 -2.78 -0.05
CA ALA A 117 24.76 -4.22 -0.28
C ALA A 117 24.57 -4.59 -1.75
N ASN A 118 24.45 -3.60 -2.66
CA ASN A 118 24.09 -3.76 -4.07
C ASN A 118 22.78 -4.53 -4.30
N ILE A 119 21.76 -4.29 -3.46
CA ILE A 119 20.42 -4.90 -3.53
C ILE A 119 19.41 -3.88 -4.03
N PRO A 120 18.84 -4.00 -5.25
CA PRO A 120 17.86 -3.06 -5.78
C PRO A 120 16.62 -2.93 -4.89
N VAL A 121 16.03 -1.72 -4.85
CA VAL A 121 14.87 -1.40 -4.04
C VAL A 121 13.72 -0.84 -4.88
N VAL A 122 12.55 -1.39 -4.67
CA VAL A 122 11.27 -0.87 -5.18
C VAL A 122 10.50 -0.30 -3.99
N PHE A 123 10.43 1.02 -3.90
CA PHE A 123 9.51 1.67 -2.98
C PHE A 123 8.10 1.65 -3.54
N MET A 124 7.09 1.58 -2.67
CA MET A 124 5.71 1.61 -3.12
C MET A 124 4.79 2.39 -2.20
N ASN A 125 3.68 2.89 -2.74
CA ASN A 125 2.60 3.63 -2.09
C ASN A 125 3.08 4.94 -1.45
N ARG A 126 3.94 4.93 -0.44
CA ARG A 126 4.53 6.13 0.18
C ARG A 126 5.80 6.54 -0.58
N GLU A 127 5.70 7.63 -1.33
CA GLU A 127 6.79 8.10 -2.21
C GLU A 127 7.96 8.65 -1.40
N PRO A 128 9.20 8.16 -1.58
CA PRO A 128 10.39 8.77 -1.01
C PRO A 128 10.58 10.23 -1.46
N LEU A 129 11.43 10.97 -0.77
CA LEU A 129 11.80 12.32 -1.20
C LEU A 129 12.51 12.28 -2.55
N PRO A 130 12.28 13.27 -3.44
CA PRO A 130 12.92 13.31 -4.77
C PRO A 130 14.44 13.28 -4.74
N GLU A 131 15.07 13.87 -3.72
CA GLU A 131 16.51 13.84 -3.50
C GLU A 131 17.00 12.42 -3.14
N ASP A 132 16.23 11.66 -2.38
CA ASP A 132 16.58 10.29 -2.03
C ASP A 132 16.49 9.37 -3.24
N MET A 133 15.49 9.52 -4.10
CA MET A 133 15.35 8.76 -5.34
C MET A 133 16.54 8.95 -6.30
N LYS A 134 17.30 10.04 -6.17
CA LYS A 134 18.48 10.33 -6.99
C LYS A 134 19.78 9.71 -6.46
N LYS A 135 19.79 9.19 -5.24
CA LYS A 135 21.02 8.66 -4.60
C LYS A 135 21.61 7.44 -5.28
N TRP A 136 20.77 6.68 -6.01
CA TRP A 136 21.21 5.44 -6.65
C TRP A 136 20.32 5.07 -7.84
N ASP A 137 20.89 4.42 -8.87
CA ASP A 137 20.16 4.08 -10.11
C ASP A 137 19.20 2.89 -9.95
N LYS A 138 19.47 1.99 -8.96
CA LYS A 138 18.64 0.80 -8.72
C LYS A 138 17.54 1.05 -7.68
N VAL A 139 17.00 2.27 -7.65
CA VAL A 139 15.86 2.67 -6.82
C VAL A 139 14.69 3.00 -7.72
N TYR A 140 13.56 2.37 -7.46
CA TYR A 140 12.32 2.53 -8.22
C TYR A 140 11.17 2.86 -7.27
N TYR A 141 10.10 3.43 -7.82
CA TYR A 141 8.87 3.72 -7.08
C TYR A 141 7.65 3.27 -7.87
N VAL A 142 6.68 2.68 -7.17
CA VAL A 142 5.35 2.34 -7.69
C VAL A 142 4.30 3.00 -6.80
N GLY A 143 3.43 3.79 -7.38
CA GLY A 143 2.35 4.44 -6.64
C GLY A 143 1.42 5.23 -7.53
N ALA A 144 0.66 6.14 -6.96
CA ALA A 144 -0.31 6.97 -7.63
C ALA A 144 -0.14 8.44 -7.22
N LYS A 145 -0.61 9.39 -8.05
CA LYS A 145 -0.49 10.82 -7.78
C LYS A 145 -1.66 11.28 -6.90
N ALA A 146 -1.39 11.52 -5.63
CA ALA A 146 -2.42 11.82 -4.64
C ALA A 146 -3.27 13.07 -4.99
N GLU A 147 -2.70 14.04 -5.71
CA GLU A 147 -3.44 15.21 -6.23
C GLU A 147 -4.62 14.79 -7.09
N GLN A 148 -4.43 13.77 -7.93
CA GLN A 148 -5.48 13.25 -8.81
C GLN A 148 -6.64 12.69 -7.98
N SER A 149 -6.36 11.92 -6.93
CA SER A 149 -7.41 11.35 -6.08
C SER A 149 -8.18 12.41 -5.31
N GLY A 150 -7.49 13.42 -4.75
CA GLY A 150 -8.15 14.55 -4.10
C GLY A 150 -9.06 15.31 -5.06
N THR A 151 -8.56 15.62 -6.27
CA THR A 151 -9.35 16.29 -7.31
C THR A 151 -10.61 15.50 -7.66
N MET A 152 -10.50 14.20 -7.90
CA MET A 152 -11.65 13.34 -8.21
C MET A 152 -12.65 13.29 -7.05
N GLN A 153 -12.18 13.20 -5.81
CA GLN A 153 -13.03 13.22 -4.62
C GLN A 153 -13.83 14.52 -4.52
N GLY A 154 -13.19 15.67 -4.73
CA GLY A 154 -13.86 16.98 -4.76
C GLY A 154 -14.86 17.10 -5.90
N GLN A 155 -14.56 16.53 -7.07
CA GLN A 155 -15.49 16.50 -8.21
C GLN A 155 -16.76 15.70 -7.91
N ILE A 156 -16.67 14.60 -7.16
CA ILE A 156 -17.86 13.83 -6.73
C ILE A 156 -18.79 14.72 -5.89
N ILE A 157 -18.25 15.43 -4.89
CA ILE A 157 -19.03 16.34 -4.05
C ILE A 157 -19.58 17.51 -4.87
N ALA A 158 -18.74 18.13 -5.71
CA ALA A 158 -19.19 19.25 -6.54
C ALA A 158 -20.34 18.88 -7.47
N LYS A 159 -20.28 17.70 -8.09
CA LYS A 159 -21.36 17.19 -8.91
C LYS A 159 -22.63 17.00 -8.09
N TYR A 160 -22.52 16.36 -6.91
CA TYR A 160 -23.66 16.11 -6.04
C TYR A 160 -24.41 17.39 -5.66
N PHE A 161 -23.70 18.44 -5.20
CA PHE A 161 -24.34 19.70 -4.80
C PHE A 161 -24.90 20.51 -5.99
N LYS A 162 -24.36 20.32 -7.19
CA LYS A 162 -24.97 20.91 -8.42
C LYS A 162 -26.26 20.21 -8.81
N ASP A 163 -26.31 18.90 -8.67
CA ASP A 163 -27.49 18.10 -9.02
C ASP A 163 -28.57 18.14 -7.91
N HIS A 164 -28.16 18.46 -6.66
CA HIS A 164 -29.01 18.47 -5.46
C HIS A 164 -28.85 19.79 -4.68
N PRO A 165 -29.41 20.92 -5.18
CA PRO A 165 -29.32 22.22 -4.49
C PRO A 165 -29.93 22.20 -3.08
N GLU A 166 -30.88 21.30 -2.84
CA GLU A 166 -31.50 21.08 -1.52
C GLU A 166 -30.57 20.49 -0.48
N ALA A 167 -29.38 20.00 -0.87
CA ALA A 167 -28.36 19.52 0.04
C ALA A 167 -27.65 20.65 0.81
N ASP A 168 -27.71 21.89 0.32
CA ASP A 168 -27.40 23.12 1.04
C ASP A 168 -28.59 23.40 1.99
N LYS A 169 -28.49 22.91 3.23
CA LYS A 169 -29.60 22.85 4.19
C LYS A 169 -30.03 24.20 4.71
N ASN A 170 -29.10 25.14 4.80
CA ASN A 170 -29.34 26.49 5.30
C ASN A 170 -29.55 27.51 4.18
N HIS A 171 -29.40 27.08 2.90
CA HIS A 171 -29.59 27.90 1.69
C HIS A 171 -28.69 29.14 1.63
N ASP A 172 -27.46 29.08 2.18
CA ASP A 172 -26.50 30.19 2.15
C ASP A 172 -25.55 30.17 0.93
N GLY A 173 -25.64 29.13 0.11
CA GLY A 173 -24.80 28.94 -1.06
C GLY A 173 -23.36 28.51 -0.74
N VAL A 174 -23.13 27.98 0.47
CA VAL A 174 -21.84 27.51 0.96
C VAL A 174 -21.99 26.09 1.47
N ILE A 175 -21.10 25.19 1.09
CA ILE A 175 -21.09 23.80 1.58
C ILE A 175 -20.31 23.74 2.89
N GLN A 176 -20.97 23.45 4.01
CA GLN A 176 -20.36 23.26 5.30
C GLN A 176 -19.85 21.82 5.45
N TYR A 177 -18.54 21.65 5.49
CA TYR A 177 -17.94 20.32 5.49
C TYR A 177 -17.08 20.01 6.71
N VAL A 178 -16.89 18.74 6.97
CA VAL A 178 -15.88 18.20 7.89
C VAL A 178 -14.90 17.33 7.13
N MET A 179 -13.64 17.26 7.63
CA MET A 179 -12.54 16.56 7.01
C MET A 179 -11.89 15.57 7.97
N LEU A 180 -11.84 14.29 7.56
CA LEU A 180 -11.09 13.23 8.23
C LEU A 180 -9.77 13.01 7.48
N LYS A 181 -8.67 13.47 8.06
CA LYS A 181 -7.33 13.35 7.48
C LYS A 181 -6.66 12.03 7.85
N GLY A 182 -5.76 11.57 6.99
CA GLY A 182 -4.84 10.49 7.29
C GLY A 182 -3.79 10.86 8.35
N GLU A 183 -2.63 10.21 8.31
CA GLU A 183 -1.53 10.52 9.24
C GLU A 183 -0.97 11.93 9.01
N PRO A 184 -0.68 12.68 10.08
CA PRO A 184 -0.03 13.99 9.95
C PRO A 184 1.32 13.89 9.23
N GLY A 185 1.58 14.81 8.30
CA GLY A 185 2.82 14.83 7.51
C GLY A 185 2.88 13.78 6.39
N HIS A 186 1.88 12.93 6.26
CA HIS A 186 1.79 12.00 5.13
C HIS A 186 1.41 12.77 3.86
N GLN A 187 2.22 12.62 2.80
CA GLN A 187 2.03 13.35 1.53
C GLN A 187 0.61 13.21 0.99
N ASP A 188 0.09 11.98 0.90
CA ASP A 188 -1.25 11.74 0.37
C ASP A 188 -2.35 12.40 1.23
N ALA A 189 -2.20 12.39 2.57
CA ALA A 189 -3.16 13.03 3.44
C ALA A 189 -3.25 14.55 3.17
N GLU A 190 -2.10 15.21 3.04
CA GLU A 190 -2.05 16.65 2.76
C GLU A 190 -2.58 16.97 1.36
N LEU A 191 -2.16 16.20 0.33
CA LEU A 191 -2.56 16.46 -1.05
C LEU A 191 -4.04 16.12 -1.29
N ARG A 192 -4.55 15.01 -0.78
CA ARG A 192 -5.99 14.67 -0.88
C ARG A 192 -6.85 15.72 -0.20
N THR A 193 -6.47 16.17 1.00
CA THR A 193 -7.17 17.23 1.73
C THR A 193 -7.20 18.52 0.93
N LYS A 194 -6.06 18.96 0.40
CA LYS A 194 -5.95 20.20 -0.37
C LYS A 194 -6.75 20.13 -1.66
N TYR A 195 -6.44 19.15 -2.51
CA TYR A 195 -7.00 19.10 -3.87
C TYR A 195 -8.47 18.73 -3.92
N SER A 196 -9.02 18.06 -2.89
CA SER A 196 -10.47 17.82 -2.82
C SER A 196 -11.24 19.12 -2.64
N ILE A 197 -10.76 20.01 -1.82
CA ILE A 197 -11.39 21.31 -1.57
C ILE A 197 -11.17 22.25 -2.76
N GLU A 198 -9.96 22.30 -3.32
CA GLU A 198 -9.68 23.09 -4.52
C GLU A 198 -10.55 22.67 -5.71
N ALA A 199 -10.84 21.39 -5.86
CA ALA A 199 -11.73 20.89 -6.93
C ALA A 199 -13.18 21.36 -6.76
N VAL A 200 -13.72 21.39 -5.53
CA VAL A 200 -15.04 21.93 -5.25
C VAL A 200 -15.08 23.43 -5.58
N GLN A 201 -14.08 24.18 -5.14
CA GLN A 201 -13.96 25.62 -5.41
C GLN A 201 -13.81 25.91 -6.92
N SER A 202 -13.01 25.12 -7.61
CA SER A 202 -12.81 25.23 -9.07
C SER A 202 -14.08 24.93 -9.86
N ALA A 203 -15.01 24.16 -9.27
CA ALA A 203 -16.35 23.92 -9.83
C ALA A 203 -17.33 25.11 -9.63
N GLY A 204 -16.89 26.20 -8.99
CA GLY A 204 -17.65 27.41 -8.71
C GLY A 204 -18.48 27.37 -7.43
N LEU A 205 -18.25 26.36 -6.55
CA LEU A 205 -18.97 26.23 -5.30
C LEU A 205 -18.12 26.79 -4.13
N LYS A 206 -18.79 27.42 -3.17
CA LYS A 206 -18.16 27.92 -1.96
C LYS A 206 -18.17 26.81 -0.89
N VAL A 207 -17.14 26.79 -0.06
CA VAL A 207 -17.01 25.81 1.00
C VAL A 207 -16.61 26.47 2.33
N GLN A 208 -17.11 25.93 3.43
CA GLN A 208 -16.71 26.31 4.79
C GLN A 208 -16.32 25.06 5.58
N LYS A 209 -15.09 25.01 6.05
CA LYS A 209 -14.64 23.94 6.92
C LYS A 209 -15.18 24.18 8.34
N LEU A 210 -16.01 23.27 8.85
CA LEU A 210 -16.50 23.28 10.23
C LEU A 210 -15.52 22.62 11.19
N ALA A 211 -14.92 21.50 10.76
CA ALA A 211 -13.96 20.77 11.58
C ALA A 211 -13.01 19.93 10.69
N GLU A 212 -11.83 19.68 11.22
CA GLU A 212 -10.82 18.79 10.64
C GLU A 212 -10.07 18.10 11.76
N ASP A 213 -9.87 16.78 11.65
CA ASP A 213 -9.01 16.04 12.57
C ASP A 213 -8.41 14.81 11.88
N THR A 214 -7.39 14.21 12.48
CA THR A 214 -6.74 13.03 11.93
C THR A 214 -7.37 11.75 12.45
N GLY A 215 -7.76 10.87 11.51
CA GLY A 215 -8.22 9.51 11.79
C GLY A 215 -7.17 8.44 11.51
N MET A 216 -5.92 8.83 11.16
CA MET A 216 -4.77 7.90 11.04
C MET A 216 -5.02 6.71 10.11
N TRP A 217 -5.82 6.87 9.06
CA TRP A 217 -6.27 5.84 8.11
C TRP A 217 -7.14 4.74 8.75
N ASP A 218 -7.58 4.93 10.00
CA ASP A 218 -8.24 3.93 10.83
C ASP A 218 -9.75 4.15 10.94
N ARG A 219 -10.53 3.07 10.82
CA ARG A 219 -12.00 3.11 10.84
C ARG A 219 -12.55 3.53 12.19
N VAL A 220 -12.00 3.00 13.28
CA VAL A 220 -12.47 3.30 14.64
C VAL A 220 -12.21 4.76 14.97
N LYS A 221 -11.02 5.25 14.64
CA LYS A 221 -10.69 6.70 14.79
C LYS A 221 -11.55 7.58 13.90
N GLY A 222 -11.83 7.16 12.67
CA GLY A 222 -12.79 7.84 11.79
C GLY A 222 -14.17 7.99 12.44
N GLN A 223 -14.66 6.92 13.08
CA GLN A 223 -15.92 6.93 13.81
C GLN A 223 -15.88 7.87 15.03
N GLU A 224 -14.83 7.80 15.84
CA GLU A 224 -14.66 8.65 17.03
C GLU A 224 -14.62 10.14 16.65
N LYS A 225 -13.86 10.48 15.60
CA LYS A 225 -13.75 11.87 15.14
C LYS A 225 -15.06 12.39 14.55
N MET A 226 -15.76 11.58 13.76
CA MET A 226 -17.06 11.96 13.21
C MET A 226 -18.12 12.14 14.32
N ALA A 227 -18.14 11.30 15.35
CA ALA A 227 -19.02 11.48 16.49
C ALA A 227 -18.75 12.81 17.23
N ALA A 228 -17.48 13.17 17.39
CA ALA A 228 -17.10 14.47 17.97
C ALA A 228 -17.52 15.66 17.07
N PHE A 229 -17.38 15.53 15.74
CA PHE A 229 -17.83 16.56 14.80
C PHE A 229 -19.34 16.75 14.85
N LEU A 230 -20.11 15.67 14.93
CA LEU A 230 -21.58 15.72 15.07
C LEU A 230 -21.99 16.38 16.39
N ALA A 231 -21.31 16.05 17.50
CA ALA A 231 -21.60 16.66 18.79
C ALA A 231 -21.35 18.18 18.79
N ALA A 232 -20.31 18.64 18.07
CA ALA A 232 -19.93 20.06 18.03
C ALA A 232 -20.76 20.87 17.01
N ASN A 233 -21.12 20.29 15.88
CA ASN A 233 -21.69 21.02 14.74
C ASN A 233 -23.13 20.58 14.37
N GLY A 234 -23.54 19.37 14.77
CA GLY A 234 -24.89 18.85 14.54
C GLY A 234 -25.29 18.86 13.06
N ASP A 235 -26.49 19.33 12.80
CA ASP A 235 -27.08 19.36 11.44
C ASP A 235 -26.47 20.42 10.51
N LYS A 236 -25.53 21.25 11.01
CA LYS A 236 -24.78 22.19 10.15
C LYS A 236 -23.85 21.50 9.18
N ILE A 237 -23.47 20.24 9.43
CA ILE A 237 -22.61 19.48 8.53
C ILE A 237 -23.40 19.07 7.29
N GLU A 238 -22.87 19.35 6.12
CA GLU A 238 -23.48 19.06 4.84
C GLU A 238 -22.69 18.08 3.98
N ALA A 239 -21.37 17.96 4.22
CA ALA A 239 -20.52 17.00 3.54
C ALA A 239 -19.43 16.46 4.46
N VAL A 240 -19.04 15.20 4.23
CA VAL A 240 -17.92 14.55 4.91
C VAL A 240 -16.89 14.12 3.87
N PHE A 241 -15.69 14.67 3.99
CA PHE A 241 -14.51 14.21 3.26
C PHE A 241 -13.66 13.31 4.15
N ALA A 242 -13.29 12.15 3.66
CA ALA A 242 -12.33 11.29 4.32
C ALA A 242 -11.19 10.94 3.36
N ASN A 243 -9.94 11.03 3.82
CA ASN A 243 -8.79 10.76 2.95
C ASN A 243 -8.67 9.29 2.54
N ASN A 244 -9.41 8.35 3.17
CA ASN A 244 -9.56 6.96 2.73
C ASN A 244 -10.93 6.39 3.07
N ASP A 245 -11.23 5.20 2.53
CA ASP A 245 -12.52 4.50 2.75
C ASP A 245 -12.71 4.04 4.19
N ASP A 246 -11.67 3.59 4.88
CA ASP A 246 -11.83 3.10 6.26
C ASP A 246 -12.29 4.22 7.20
N MET A 247 -11.71 5.42 7.10
CA MET A 247 -12.19 6.57 7.85
C MET A 247 -13.61 7.01 7.42
N ALA A 248 -13.92 6.94 6.11
CA ALA A 248 -15.27 7.20 5.60
C ALA A 248 -16.29 6.22 6.16
N LEU A 249 -15.97 4.94 6.19
CA LEU A 249 -16.82 3.89 6.79
C LEU A 249 -17.00 4.11 8.29
N GLY A 250 -15.96 4.51 9.00
CA GLY A 250 -16.08 4.91 10.40
C GLY A 250 -17.03 6.09 10.59
N ALA A 251 -16.90 7.12 9.74
CA ALA A 251 -17.83 8.26 9.74
C ALA A 251 -19.28 7.82 9.48
N ILE A 252 -19.51 6.91 8.54
CA ILE A 252 -20.83 6.37 8.23
C ILE A 252 -21.44 5.68 9.46
N GLU A 253 -20.65 4.93 10.25
CA GLU A 253 -21.15 4.29 11.47
C GLU A 253 -21.58 5.33 12.53
N ALA A 254 -20.82 6.41 12.71
CA ALA A 254 -21.21 7.52 13.59
C ALA A 254 -22.48 8.23 13.08
N LEU A 255 -22.59 8.44 11.77
CA LEU A 255 -23.77 9.02 11.15
C LEU A 255 -25.02 8.15 11.31
N LYS A 256 -24.89 6.82 11.12
CA LYS A 256 -25.98 5.86 11.37
C LYS A 256 -26.47 5.91 12.82
N ALA A 257 -25.52 5.98 13.78
CA ALA A 257 -25.85 6.13 15.19
C ALA A 257 -26.61 7.43 15.50
N ALA A 258 -26.34 8.50 14.73
CA ALA A 258 -27.05 9.79 14.79
C ALA A 258 -28.33 9.85 13.93
N GLY A 259 -28.78 8.69 13.39
CA GLY A 259 -30.04 8.59 12.64
C GLY A 259 -29.96 9.00 11.16
N TYR A 260 -28.76 9.18 10.61
CA TYR A 260 -28.60 9.40 9.17
C TYR A 260 -28.84 8.10 8.38
N PHE A 261 -29.09 8.25 7.07
CA PHE A 261 -29.43 7.18 6.12
C PHE A 261 -30.74 6.46 6.46
N LYS A 262 -31.63 7.15 7.19
CA LYS A 262 -33.01 6.75 7.49
C LYS A 262 -33.91 7.98 7.28
N ASP A 263 -35.18 7.75 6.97
CA ASP A 263 -36.24 8.78 6.91
C ASP A 263 -35.83 10.04 6.11
N ASN A 264 -35.19 9.85 4.97
CA ASN A 264 -34.69 10.91 4.08
C ASN A 264 -33.57 11.79 4.66
N LYS A 265 -33.02 11.45 5.81
CA LYS A 265 -31.86 12.15 6.39
C LYS A 265 -30.56 11.61 5.78
N TYR A 266 -30.04 12.29 4.77
CA TYR A 266 -28.84 11.87 4.04
C TYR A 266 -27.65 12.78 4.37
N MET A 267 -26.44 12.23 4.25
CA MET A 267 -25.14 12.92 4.36
C MET A 267 -24.22 12.41 3.24
N PRO A 268 -23.78 13.27 2.31
CA PRO A 268 -22.79 12.88 1.31
C PRO A 268 -21.42 12.65 1.98
N VAL A 269 -20.95 11.41 1.89
CA VAL A 269 -19.64 10.96 2.38
C VAL A 269 -18.82 10.48 1.21
N VAL A 270 -17.56 10.95 1.10
CA VAL A 270 -16.63 10.52 0.06
C VAL A 270 -15.33 9.97 0.66
N GLY A 271 -14.85 8.88 0.06
CA GLY A 271 -13.61 8.20 0.44
C GLY A 271 -12.57 8.18 -0.68
N VAL A 272 -11.51 7.42 -0.48
CA VAL A 272 -10.49 7.01 -1.46
C VAL A 272 -10.11 5.57 -1.14
N ASP A 273 -9.81 4.77 -2.11
CA ASP A 273 -9.26 3.42 -2.23
C ASP A 273 -10.17 2.48 -3.02
N ALA A 274 -11.48 2.65 -3.00
CA ALA A 274 -12.49 1.72 -3.51
C ALA A 274 -12.30 0.31 -2.92
N THR A 275 -12.11 0.25 -1.60
CA THR A 275 -12.05 -1.03 -0.88
C THR A 275 -13.38 -1.79 -1.02
N ALA A 276 -13.37 -3.11 -0.90
CA ALA A 276 -14.59 -3.90 -1.01
C ALA A 276 -15.70 -3.41 -0.03
N PRO A 277 -15.42 -3.08 1.26
CA PRO A 277 -16.40 -2.45 2.13
C PRO A 277 -16.84 -1.06 1.69
N GLY A 278 -15.94 -0.23 1.11
CA GLY A 278 -16.28 1.09 0.56
C GLY A 278 -17.22 0.98 -0.63
N VAL A 279 -16.93 0.06 -1.55
CA VAL A 279 -17.79 -0.25 -2.70
C VAL A 279 -19.17 -0.74 -2.25
N GLN A 280 -19.23 -1.59 -1.21
CA GLN A 280 -20.48 -2.03 -0.62
C GLN A 280 -21.28 -0.85 -0.02
N ALA A 281 -20.61 0.08 0.66
CA ALA A 281 -21.28 1.27 1.21
C ALA A 281 -21.87 2.20 0.13
N ILE A 282 -21.26 2.24 -1.06
CA ILE A 282 -21.83 2.94 -2.23
C ILE A 282 -23.07 2.20 -2.73
N GLN A 283 -23.05 0.85 -2.80
CA GLN A 283 -24.21 0.06 -3.19
C GLN A 283 -25.39 0.24 -2.22
N ASP A 284 -25.08 0.27 -0.93
CA ASP A 284 -26.05 0.48 0.15
C ASP A 284 -26.58 1.94 0.22
N GLY A 285 -25.99 2.86 -0.56
CA GLY A 285 -26.36 4.27 -0.58
C GLY A 285 -25.91 5.06 0.66
N THR A 286 -24.97 4.56 1.44
CA THR A 286 -24.42 5.25 2.63
C THR A 286 -23.13 6.01 2.35
N MET A 287 -22.43 5.69 1.25
CA MET A 287 -21.30 6.45 0.72
C MET A 287 -21.67 6.98 -0.66
N LEU A 288 -21.42 8.26 -0.91
CA LEU A 288 -21.71 8.89 -2.19
C LEU A 288 -20.81 8.38 -3.31
N GLY A 289 -19.54 8.22 -3.01
CA GLY A 289 -18.53 7.73 -3.94
C GLY A 289 -17.16 7.62 -3.29
N THR A 290 -16.25 6.99 -4.03
CA THR A 290 -14.84 6.85 -3.67
C THR A 290 -13.96 7.00 -4.91
N VAL A 291 -12.66 6.98 -4.74
CA VAL A 291 -11.69 7.00 -5.82
C VAL A 291 -10.86 5.72 -5.76
N LEU A 292 -10.93 4.89 -6.79
CA LEU A 292 -10.14 3.66 -6.87
C LEU A 292 -8.65 4.00 -6.85
N ASN A 293 -7.98 3.57 -5.80
CA ASN A 293 -6.55 3.46 -5.67
C ASN A 293 -6.20 2.00 -5.97
N ASP A 294 -5.69 1.71 -7.15
CA ASP A 294 -5.63 0.34 -7.68
C ASP A 294 -4.56 -0.51 -6.97
N ALA A 295 -4.93 -1.10 -5.84
CA ALA A 295 -4.07 -1.96 -5.02
C ALA A 295 -3.52 -3.16 -5.81
N LYS A 296 -4.33 -3.72 -6.71
CA LYS A 296 -3.96 -4.88 -7.53
C LYS A 296 -2.82 -4.53 -8.49
N ASN A 297 -2.95 -3.43 -9.23
CA ASN A 297 -1.91 -3.01 -10.16
C ASN A 297 -0.68 -2.43 -9.45
N GLN A 298 -0.83 -1.73 -8.31
CA GLN A 298 0.33 -1.30 -7.51
C GLN A 298 1.11 -2.51 -6.99
N GLY A 299 0.45 -3.53 -6.44
CA GLY A 299 1.09 -4.76 -5.98
C GLY A 299 1.75 -5.54 -7.12
N ALA A 300 1.05 -5.72 -8.24
CA ALA A 300 1.57 -6.43 -9.40
C ALA A 300 2.79 -5.73 -10.03
N ALA A 301 2.76 -4.40 -10.18
CA ALA A 301 3.88 -3.62 -10.70
C ALA A 301 5.10 -3.70 -9.78
N SER A 302 4.90 -3.56 -8.46
CA SER A 302 5.97 -3.69 -7.46
C SER A 302 6.62 -5.07 -7.50
N ALA A 303 5.81 -6.12 -7.59
CA ALA A 303 6.27 -7.50 -7.67
C ALA A 303 7.09 -7.77 -8.94
N LYS A 304 6.58 -7.33 -10.11
CA LYS A 304 7.27 -7.53 -11.39
C LYS A 304 8.57 -6.75 -11.48
N LEU A 305 8.60 -5.50 -11.00
CA LEU A 305 9.85 -4.73 -10.87
C LEU A 305 10.87 -5.47 -10.01
N ALA A 306 10.46 -5.93 -8.82
CA ALA A 306 11.35 -6.64 -7.90
C ALA A 306 11.83 -7.97 -8.49
N GLU A 307 10.98 -8.71 -9.24
CA GLU A 307 11.34 -9.95 -9.92
C GLU A 307 12.42 -9.73 -10.99
N VAL A 308 12.20 -8.74 -11.87
CA VAL A 308 13.15 -8.38 -12.96
C VAL A 308 14.48 -7.96 -12.37
N LEU A 309 14.47 -7.09 -11.35
CA LEU A 309 15.68 -6.65 -10.66
C LEU A 309 16.41 -7.78 -9.94
N ALA A 310 15.66 -8.73 -9.35
CA ALA A 310 16.24 -9.88 -8.67
C ALA A 310 16.96 -10.85 -9.63
N LYS A 311 16.58 -10.86 -10.90
CA LYS A 311 17.26 -11.59 -11.99
C LYS A 311 18.48 -10.84 -12.55
N GLY A 312 18.72 -9.61 -12.11
CA GLY A 312 19.79 -8.75 -12.63
C GLY A 312 19.46 -8.11 -13.98
N GLU A 313 18.21 -8.13 -14.38
CA GLU A 313 17.71 -7.53 -15.63
C GLU A 313 17.39 -6.06 -15.44
N THR A 314 17.42 -5.28 -16.53
CA THR A 314 16.99 -3.89 -16.53
C THR A 314 15.47 -3.82 -16.74
N PRO A 315 14.71 -3.15 -15.85
CA PRO A 315 13.28 -2.99 -16.02
C PRO A 315 12.92 -2.19 -17.27
N SER A 316 11.90 -2.67 -17.99
CA SER A 316 11.32 -2.02 -19.17
C SER A 316 9.82 -2.28 -19.21
N LYS A 317 9.08 -1.51 -20.01
CA LYS A 317 7.65 -1.75 -20.20
C LYS A 317 7.36 -3.18 -20.65
N ASP A 318 8.22 -3.75 -21.49
CA ASP A 318 8.01 -5.09 -22.08
C ASP A 318 8.12 -6.20 -21.03
N ASN A 319 9.05 -6.10 -20.06
CA ASN A 319 9.25 -7.16 -19.07
C ASN A 319 8.45 -6.95 -17.76
N ILE A 320 8.02 -5.71 -17.43
CA ILE A 320 7.15 -5.48 -16.26
C ILE A 320 5.68 -5.27 -16.62
N GLY A 321 5.35 -4.90 -17.87
CA GLY A 321 3.99 -4.64 -18.34
C GLY A 321 3.43 -3.27 -17.95
N PHE A 322 4.26 -2.38 -17.37
CA PHE A 322 3.90 -1.03 -16.95
C PHE A 322 4.87 0.00 -17.51
N GLU A 323 4.38 1.21 -17.77
CA GLU A 323 5.22 2.33 -18.20
C GLU A 323 6.14 2.79 -17.07
N ILE A 324 7.43 3.01 -17.37
CA ILE A 324 8.39 3.57 -16.42
C ILE A 324 8.66 5.02 -16.83
N LYS A 325 8.24 5.97 -16.00
CA LYS A 325 8.51 7.40 -16.19
C LYS A 325 9.83 7.79 -15.52
N ASP A 326 10.56 8.71 -16.15
CA ASP A 326 11.84 9.24 -15.66
C ASP A 326 12.85 8.13 -15.25
N GLY A 327 12.72 6.94 -15.88
CA GLY A 327 13.55 5.77 -15.63
C GLY A 327 13.37 5.09 -14.25
N LYS A 328 12.42 5.57 -13.42
CA LYS A 328 12.29 5.14 -12.02
C LYS A 328 10.87 4.97 -11.50
N TYR A 329 9.88 5.65 -12.09
CA TYR A 329 8.54 5.74 -11.54
C TYR A 329 7.53 4.95 -12.36
N VAL A 330 6.75 4.12 -11.69
CA VAL A 330 5.55 3.49 -12.25
C VAL A 330 4.35 4.13 -11.59
N TRP A 331 3.60 4.91 -12.35
CA TRP A 331 2.39 5.58 -11.90
C TRP A 331 1.17 4.76 -12.27
N ILE A 332 0.33 4.48 -11.29
CA ILE A 332 -0.96 3.79 -11.44
C ILE A 332 -2.05 4.86 -11.32
N ASP A 333 -2.87 4.99 -12.34
CA ASP A 333 -3.91 6.01 -12.38
C ASP A 333 -5.06 5.70 -11.41
N TYR A 334 -5.61 6.75 -10.84
CA TYR A 334 -6.84 6.70 -10.08
C TYR A 334 -8.08 6.66 -11.00
N LYS A 335 -9.21 6.21 -10.44
CA LYS A 335 -10.51 6.21 -11.13
C LYS A 335 -11.63 6.57 -10.17
N THR A 336 -12.51 7.49 -10.57
CA THR A 336 -13.71 7.81 -9.80
C THR A 336 -14.68 6.62 -9.79
N ILE A 337 -15.19 6.25 -8.62
CA ILE A 337 -16.18 5.20 -8.42
C ILE A 337 -17.39 5.78 -7.71
N THR A 338 -18.53 5.68 -8.38
CA THR A 338 -19.85 6.04 -7.89
C THR A 338 -20.84 4.91 -8.15
N LYS A 339 -22.10 5.07 -7.80
CA LYS A 339 -23.14 4.08 -8.07
C LYS A 339 -23.26 3.75 -9.57
N ASP A 340 -22.98 4.73 -10.45
CA ASP A 340 -23.15 4.58 -11.89
C ASP A 340 -22.14 3.65 -12.55
N ASN A 341 -20.93 3.55 -11.97
CA ASN A 341 -19.84 2.76 -12.53
C ASN A 341 -19.19 1.79 -11.53
N ILE A 342 -19.93 1.35 -10.55
CA ILE A 342 -19.44 0.53 -9.43
C ILE A 342 -18.71 -0.76 -9.86
N LYS A 343 -19.09 -1.32 -11.01
CA LYS A 343 -18.43 -2.49 -11.61
C LYS A 343 -16.97 -2.23 -12.00
N ASP A 344 -16.59 -0.98 -12.11
CA ASP A 344 -15.23 -0.54 -12.47
C ASP A 344 -14.26 -0.56 -11.27
N ALA A 345 -14.76 -0.81 -10.07
CA ALA A 345 -13.98 -0.96 -8.84
C ALA A 345 -13.29 -2.34 -8.69
N LYS A 346 -13.20 -3.15 -9.77
CA LYS A 346 -12.67 -4.53 -9.76
C LYS A 346 -11.22 -4.60 -10.21
#